data_c0912a5e2f3aae7eca239290214e9448
#
_entry.id   c0912a5e2f3aae7eca239290214e9448
#
_cell.length_a   1.000
_cell.length_b   1.000
_cell.length_c   1.000
_cell.angle_alpha   90.00
_cell.angle_beta   90.00
_cell.angle_gamma   90.00
#
_symmetry.space_group_name_H-M   'P 1'
#
loop_
_entity.id
_entity.type
_entity.pdbx_description
1 polymer ?
#
loop_
_entity_poly.entity_id
_entity_poly.type
_entity_poly.pdbx_seq_one_letter_code
_entity_poly.pdbx_strand_id
1 'polypeptide(L)'
;MKNKIVIITGLTGTGKSSLAVEIAKEFNGEIISADSVQIYKRLNIGSAKVTKQEMQNIPHYLIDIKDFNQNYNVGEFVQDCCNVIKTVQKHGKLPIICGGTGLYIKALMEGYTLGNSTNLEFRKKYEELAKEKGNQYVWECLNNVDPSKAEQVHPNNIKRVIRYLELATSTVKADKAESPLKDFDVLCVGLVAEREQIYSKLNLRVEQMLADGLENEVKTLIADGATRDMQAFNSIGYKEWFDYFEGKTTKEKTIELIKQHNRNYCKRQLTFLKTIPNILLLNKQQAEEEIKRFIYD
;
A
#
# COMPACT_ATOMS: atom_id res chain seq x y z
N MET A 1 24.93 1.61 14.22
CA MET A 1 23.75 1.70 13.33
C MET A 1 23.73 0.69 12.17
N LYS A 2 24.75 -0.17 12.01
CA LYS A 2 24.87 -1.02 10.79
C LYS A 2 23.71 -2.00 10.52
N ASN A 3 22.90 -2.35 11.52
CA ASN A 3 21.82 -3.34 11.36
C ASN A 3 20.43 -2.81 11.74
N LYS A 4 20.25 -1.50 12.00
CA LYS A 4 18.97 -0.93 12.38
C LYS A 4 18.15 -0.53 11.15
N ILE A 5 16.83 -0.77 11.22
CA ILE A 5 15.84 -0.32 10.23
C ILE A 5 14.68 0.30 11.01
N VAL A 6 14.20 1.46 10.54
CA VAL A 6 12.99 2.10 11.06
C VAL A 6 11.86 1.96 10.03
N ILE A 7 10.71 1.47 10.46
CA ILE A 7 9.49 1.40 9.66
C ILE A 7 8.46 2.36 10.24
N ILE A 8 8.03 3.34 9.44
CA ILE A 8 7.01 4.33 9.79
C ILE A 8 5.79 4.06 8.92
N THR A 9 4.79 3.41 9.48
CA THR A 9 3.51 3.15 8.82
C THR A 9 2.36 3.83 9.56
N GLY A 10 1.11 3.57 9.22
CA GLY A 10 -0.03 4.15 9.93
C GLY A 10 -1.11 4.70 9.02
N LEU A 11 -2.08 5.38 9.62
CA LEU A 11 -3.25 5.90 8.92
C LEU A 11 -2.87 7.02 7.95
N THR A 12 -3.61 7.13 6.86
CA THR A 12 -3.46 8.27 5.93
C THR A 12 -3.80 9.58 6.66
N GLY A 13 -3.00 10.62 6.44
CA GLY A 13 -3.20 11.94 7.07
C GLY A 13 -2.60 12.10 8.48
N THR A 14 -1.81 11.14 8.97
CA THR A 14 -1.17 11.21 10.31
C THR A 14 0.21 11.85 10.34
N GLY A 15 0.77 12.25 9.18
CA GLY A 15 2.08 12.90 9.11
C GLY A 15 3.28 11.94 9.02
N LYS A 16 3.08 10.72 8.50
CA LYS A 16 4.17 9.75 8.30
C LYS A 16 5.35 10.31 7.51
N SER A 17 5.08 10.91 6.35
CA SER A 17 6.12 11.41 5.46
C SER A 17 6.94 12.54 6.11
N SER A 18 6.28 13.47 6.82
CA SER A 18 7.01 14.53 7.53
C SER A 18 7.90 13.93 8.64
N LEU A 19 7.38 12.98 9.44
CA LEU A 19 8.18 12.31 10.47
C LEU A 19 9.36 11.56 9.85
N ALA A 20 9.16 10.86 8.74
CA ALA A 20 10.25 10.15 8.06
C ALA A 20 11.36 11.10 7.59
N VAL A 21 11.00 12.26 7.06
CA VAL A 21 11.99 13.29 6.65
C VAL A 21 12.69 13.91 7.86
N GLU A 22 11.98 14.20 8.96
CA GLU A 22 12.54 14.69 10.20
C GLU A 22 13.60 13.72 10.76
N ILE A 23 13.26 12.44 10.87
CA ILE A 23 14.17 11.38 11.32
C ILE A 23 15.35 11.18 10.34
N ALA A 24 15.08 11.19 9.03
CA ALA A 24 16.14 11.06 8.02
C ALA A 24 17.18 12.18 8.11
N LYS A 25 16.78 13.39 8.40
CA LYS A 25 17.68 14.54 8.60
C LYS A 25 18.52 14.39 9.86
N GLU A 26 17.86 14.04 10.97
CA GLU A 26 18.51 13.95 12.27
C GLU A 26 19.52 12.79 12.34
N PHE A 27 19.17 11.65 11.71
CA PHE A 27 19.96 10.42 11.82
C PHE A 27 20.65 9.99 10.53
N ASN A 28 20.83 10.90 9.59
CA ASN A 28 21.51 10.62 8.32
C ASN A 28 20.89 9.43 7.58
N GLY A 29 19.56 9.41 7.46
CA GLY A 29 18.79 8.34 6.84
C GLY A 29 18.43 8.61 5.38
N GLU A 30 17.95 7.56 4.71
CA GLU A 30 17.34 7.62 3.38
C GLU A 30 15.99 6.89 3.42
N ILE A 31 15.00 7.38 2.66
CA ILE A 31 13.61 6.93 2.76
C ILE A 31 13.27 5.95 1.64
N ILE A 32 12.59 4.86 1.99
CA ILE A 32 12.08 3.84 1.07
C ILE A 32 10.56 3.88 1.13
N SER A 33 9.91 4.27 0.05
CA SER A 33 8.45 4.38 0.01
C SER A 33 7.79 2.99 0.01
N ALA A 34 6.84 2.78 0.93
CA ALA A 34 5.99 1.60 1.00
C ALA A 34 4.52 1.98 0.67
N ASP A 35 4.34 2.67 -0.46
CA ASP A 35 3.04 3.08 -0.97
C ASP A 35 2.79 2.47 -2.35
N SER A 36 1.66 1.75 -2.50
CA SER A 36 1.32 1.03 -3.73
C SER A 36 0.80 1.92 -4.87
N VAL A 37 0.69 3.22 -4.65
CA VAL A 37 0.23 4.17 -5.68
C VAL A 37 1.34 5.15 -6.07
N GLN A 38 2.15 5.62 -5.12
CA GLN A 38 3.25 6.54 -5.40
C GLN A 38 4.39 5.93 -6.25
N ILE A 39 4.41 4.61 -6.39
CA ILE A 39 5.31 3.90 -7.31
C ILE A 39 5.05 4.23 -8.78
N TYR A 40 3.82 4.65 -9.13
CA TYR A 40 3.45 4.95 -10.50
C TYR A 40 3.80 6.37 -10.89
N LYS A 41 4.51 6.52 -12.01
CA LYS A 41 4.76 7.82 -12.63
C LYS A 41 3.45 8.52 -12.97
N ARG A 42 3.43 9.86 -12.85
CA ARG A 42 2.31 10.72 -13.24
C ARG A 42 1.06 10.62 -12.35
N LEU A 43 0.97 9.67 -11.44
CA LEU A 43 -0.07 9.65 -10.41
C LEU A 43 0.43 10.47 -9.21
N ASN A 44 0.31 11.78 -9.28
CA ASN A 44 0.95 12.69 -8.33
C ASN A 44 -0.05 13.24 -7.29
N ILE A 45 -1.07 13.95 -7.76
CA ILE A 45 -2.01 14.65 -6.88
C ILE A 45 -2.90 13.63 -6.16
N GLY A 46 -3.56 12.74 -6.88
CA GLY A 46 -4.48 11.76 -6.29
C GLY A 46 -3.81 10.75 -5.36
N SER A 47 -2.52 10.48 -5.53
CA SER A 47 -1.73 9.65 -4.61
C SER A 47 -1.15 10.44 -3.42
N ALA A 48 -1.27 11.77 -3.43
CA ALA A 48 -0.55 12.69 -2.57
C ALA A 48 0.94 12.35 -2.51
N LYS A 49 1.53 12.20 -3.68
CA LYS A 49 2.96 11.90 -3.81
C LYS A 49 3.78 13.01 -3.16
N VAL A 50 4.79 12.60 -2.41
CA VAL A 50 5.71 13.55 -1.78
C VAL A 50 6.40 14.40 -2.85
N THR A 51 6.33 15.72 -2.71
CA THR A 51 6.96 16.68 -3.61
C THR A 51 8.46 16.82 -3.34
N LYS A 52 9.22 17.33 -4.31
CA LYS A 52 10.65 17.61 -4.13
C LYS A 52 10.91 18.56 -2.94
N GLN A 53 10.02 19.52 -2.73
CA GLN A 53 10.12 20.42 -1.59
C GLN A 53 9.91 19.69 -0.25
N GLU A 54 8.93 18.80 -0.17
CA GLU A 54 8.67 17.99 1.02
C GLU A 54 9.77 16.95 1.28
N MET A 55 10.43 16.45 0.22
CA MET A 55 11.59 15.55 0.34
C MET A 55 12.80 16.22 1.02
N GLN A 56 12.93 17.54 0.97
CA GLN A 56 13.99 18.33 1.62
C GLN A 56 15.40 17.80 1.34
N ASN A 57 15.68 17.41 0.11
CA ASN A 57 16.93 16.80 -0.36
C ASN A 57 17.26 15.42 0.23
N ILE A 58 16.35 14.80 0.97
CA ILE A 58 16.50 13.41 1.42
C ILE A 58 16.21 12.48 0.23
N PRO A 59 17.08 11.51 -0.07
CA PRO A 59 16.79 10.50 -1.09
C PRO A 59 15.55 9.69 -0.74
N HIS A 60 14.63 9.57 -1.72
CA HIS A 60 13.44 8.74 -1.62
C HIS A 60 13.47 7.69 -2.74
N TYR A 61 13.35 6.44 -2.36
CA TYR A 61 13.35 5.30 -3.26
C TYR A 61 11.95 4.72 -3.42
N LEU A 62 11.73 3.97 -4.48
CA LEU A 62 10.49 3.30 -4.85
C LEU A 62 9.32 4.27 -5.08
N ILE A 63 9.63 5.44 -5.61
CA ILE A 63 8.69 6.44 -6.12
C ILE A 63 8.94 6.57 -7.62
N ASP A 64 7.89 6.69 -8.43
CA ASP A 64 7.97 6.86 -9.89
C ASP A 64 8.76 5.75 -10.63
N ILE A 65 8.73 4.52 -10.15
CA ILE A 65 9.49 3.39 -10.70
C ILE A 65 8.72 2.58 -11.76
N LYS A 66 7.40 2.76 -11.87
CA LYS A 66 6.54 2.07 -12.83
C LYS A 66 5.72 3.04 -13.66
N ASP A 67 5.49 2.70 -14.92
CA ASP A 67 4.48 3.38 -15.72
C ASP A 67 3.07 2.89 -15.31
N PHE A 68 2.06 3.74 -15.47
CA PHE A 68 0.71 3.46 -14.96
C PHE A 68 0.02 2.23 -15.59
N ASN A 69 0.51 1.77 -16.75
CA ASN A 69 0.03 0.57 -17.45
C ASN A 69 0.73 -0.72 -16.99
N GLN A 70 1.71 -0.62 -16.10
CA GLN A 70 2.44 -1.77 -15.56
C GLN A 70 1.79 -2.25 -14.25
N ASN A 71 1.87 -3.54 -14.01
CA ASN A 71 1.50 -4.11 -12.71
C ASN A 71 2.68 -4.08 -11.76
N TYR A 72 2.37 -4.00 -10.47
CA TYR A 72 3.36 -4.13 -9.39
C TYR A 72 2.73 -4.85 -8.21
N ASN A 73 3.40 -5.83 -7.68
CA ASN A 73 2.86 -6.68 -6.63
C ASN A 73 3.74 -6.66 -5.36
N VAL A 74 3.23 -7.25 -4.27
CA VAL A 74 3.93 -7.30 -2.98
C VAL A 74 5.27 -8.01 -3.07
N GLY A 75 5.43 -8.97 -3.97
CA GLY A 75 6.67 -9.69 -4.17
C GLY A 75 7.76 -8.84 -4.78
N GLU A 76 7.41 -8.11 -5.85
CA GLU A 76 8.31 -7.13 -6.45
C GLU A 76 8.71 -6.08 -5.41
N PHE A 77 7.74 -5.59 -4.61
CA PHE A 77 8.03 -4.64 -3.55
C PHE A 77 9.05 -5.17 -2.53
N VAL A 78 8.85 -6.39 -2.03
CA VAL A 78 9.77 -6.98 -1.05
C VAL A 78 11.19 -7.10 -1.63
N GLN A 79 11.31 -7.56 -2.85
CA GLN A 79 12.61 -7.69 -3.53
C GLN A 79 13.28 -6.33 -3.73
N ASP A 80 12.56 -5.36 -4.27
CA ASP A 80 13.08 -4.02 -4.53
C ASP A 80 13.45 -3.31 -3.21
N CYS A 81 12.61 -3.42 -2.18
CA CYS A 81 12.87 -2.85 -0.87
C CYS A 81 14.14 -3.44 -0.25
N CYS A 82 14.34 -4.75 -0.28
CA CYS A 82 15.55 -5.39 0.21
C CYS A 82 16.81 -4.95 -0.55
N ASN A 83 16.72 -4.76 -1.86
CA ASN A 83 17.82 -4.26 -2.66
C ASN A 83 18.17 -2.80 -2.30
N VAL A 84 17.15 -1.97 -2.09
CA VAL A 84 17.36 -0.58 -1.65
C VAL A 84 17.92 -0.51 -0.24
N ILE A 85 17.45 -1.33 0.70
CA ILE A 85 18.02 -1.41 2.05
C ILE A 85 19.54 -1.66 1.99
N LYS A 86 19.98 -2.63 1.20
CA LYS A 86 21.41 -2.92 0.99
C LYS A 86 22.17 -1.72 0.41
N THR A 87 21.54 -0.98 -0.49
CA THR A 87 22.13 0.23 -1.10
C THR A 87 22.29 1.34 -0.06
N VAL A 88 21.24 1.62 0.71
CA VAL A 88 21.26 2.63 1.79
C VAL A 88 22.32 2.30 2.84
N GLN A 89 22.44 1.01 3.22
CA GLN A 89 23.48 0.56 4.14
C GLN A 89 24.90 0.72 3.59
N LYS A 90 25.11 0.48 2.29
CA LYS A 90 26.41 0.74 1.64
C LYS A 90 26.81 2.21 1.69
N HIS A 91 25.80 3.11 1.67
CA HIS A 91 26.03 4.54 1.87
C HIS A 91 26.34 4.91 3.34
N GLY A 92 26.27 3.95 4.27
CA GLY A 92 26.42 4.22 5.70
C GLY A 92 25.24 4.97 6.31
N LYS A 93 24.06 4.88 5.68
CA LYS A 93 22.82 5.58 6.04
C LYS A 93 21.85 4.67 6.76
N LEU A 94 20.90 5.28 7.49
CA LEU A 94 19.79 4.57 8.14
C LEU A 94 18.66 4.32 7.13
N PRO A 95 18.27 3.06 6.85
CA PRO A 95 17.10 2.78 6.04
C PRO A 95 15.81 3.12 6.81
N ILE A 96 14.96 3.98 6.23
CA ILE A 96 13.67 4.36 6.81
C ILE A 96 12.58 3.97 5.81
N ILE A 97 11.82 2.94 6.13
CA ILE A 97 10.70 2.48 5.30
C ILE A 97 9.46 3.26 5.69
N CYS A 98 8.88 4.03 4.77
CA CYS A 98 7.73 4.88 5.07
C CYS A 98 6.57 4.64 4.10
N GLY A 99 5.38 4.29 4.61
CA GLY A 99 4.20 4.17 3.75
C GLY A 99 2.95 3.63 4.41
N GLY A 100 1.83 3.74 3.68
CA GLY A 100 0.50 3.36 4.16
C GLY A 100 0.00 1.98 3.69
N THR A 101 0.77 1.27 2.85
CA THR A 101 0.37 -0.04 2.31
C THR A 101 0.72 -1.14 3.31
N GLY A 102 -0.22 -1.42 4.23
CA GLY A 102 0.00 -2.38 5.32
C GLY A 102 0.46 -3.76 4.85
N LEU A 103 -0.03 -4.24 3.69
CA LEU A 103 0.40 -5.52 3.12
C LEU A 103 1.91 -5.55 2.81
N TYR A 104 2.47 -4.45 2.34
CA TYR A 104 3.91 -4.33 2.07
C TYR A 104 4.73 -4.44 3.36
N ILE A 105 4.29 -3.71 4.39
CA ILE A 105 4.96 -3.75 5.71
C ILE A 105 4.85 -5.15 6.33
N LYS A 106 3.66 -5.74 6.30
CA LYS A 106 3.45 -7.09 6.83
C LYS A 106 4.33 -8.12 6.13
N ALA A 107 4.46 -8.03 4.81
CA ALA A 107 5.29 -8.93 4.02
C ALA A 107 6.79 -8.82 4.37
N LEU A 108 7.26 -7.62 4.68
CA LEU A 108 8.64 -7.42 5.16
C LEU A 108 8.84 -7.98 6.57
N MET A 109 7.86 -7.81 7.47
CA MET A 109 7.98 -8.21 8.88
C MET A 109 7.85 -9.72 9.10
N GLU A 110 6.95 -10.39 8.37
CA GLU A 110 6.67 -11.82 8.57
C GLU A 110 7.38 -12.73 7.57
N GLY A 111 7.86 -12.18 6.45
CA GLY A 111 8.11 -12.95 5.26
C GLY A 111 6.77 -13.28 4.57
N TYR A 112 6.76 -13.20 3.27
CA TYR A 112 5.56 -13.53 2.49
C TYR A 112 5.90 -14.71 1.58
N THR A 113 5.18 -15.78 1.74
CA THR A 113 5.25 -16.86 0.79
C THR A 113 4.70 -16.36 -0.54
N LEU A 114 5.61 -15.84 -1.33
CA LEU A 114 5.34 -15.49 -2.72
C LEU A 114 5.18 -16.82 -3.45
N GLY A 115 3.97 -17.38 -3.39
CA GLY A 115 3.65 -18.52 -4.26
C GLY A 115 4.08 -18.13 -5.67
N ASN A 116 4.83 -19.03 -6.30
CA ASN A 116 5.37 -18.88 -7.64
C ASN A 116 4.36 -18.23 -8.58
N SER A 117 4.87 -17.38 -9.45
CA SER A 117 4.22 -16.69 -10.55
C SER A 117 2.69 -16.68 -10.57
N THR A 118 2.11 -15.51 -10.49
CA THR A 118 0.68 -15.29 -10.74
C THR A 118 0.26 -16.04 -12.02
N ASN A 119 -0.55 -17.06 -11.89
CA ASN A 119 -1.13 -17.72 -13.07
C ASN A 119 -2.31 -16.87 -13.56
N LEU A 120 -2.03 -15.95 -14.49
CA LEU A 120 -3.02 -15.03 -15.03
C LEU A 120 -4.17 -15.76 -15.72
N GLU A 121 -3.90 -16.85 -16.43
CA GLU A 121 -4.94 -17.65 -17.09
C GLU A 121 -5.86 -18.31 -16.07
N PHE A 122 -5.29 -18.89 -15.02
CA PHE A 122 -6.06 -19.46 -13.91
C PHE A 122 -6.98 -18.40 -13.29
N ARG A 123 -6.46 -17.23 -12.96
CA ARG A 123 -7.26 -16.17 -12.35
C ARG A 123 -8.37 -15.70 -13.28
N LYS A 124 -8.06 -15.45 -14.55
CA LYS A 124 -9.04 -15.04 -15.55
C LYS A 124 -10.16 -16.06 -15.70
N LYS A 125 -9.83 -17.36 -15.77
CA LYS A 125 -10.80 -18.44 -15.81
C LYS A 125 -11.79 -18.38 -14.63
N TYR A 126 -11.31 -18.22 -13.42
CA TYR A 126 -12.18 -18.19 -12.24
C TYR A 126 -12.89 -16.86 -12.04
N GLU A 127 -12.36 -15.75 -12.53
CA GLU A 127 -13.07 -14.47 -12.63
C GLU A 127 -14.26 -14.55 -13.63
N GLU A 128 -14.09 -15.22 -14.74
CA GLU A 128 -15.15 -15.50 -15.71
C GLU A 128 -16.22 -16.43 -15.12
N LEU A 129 -15.82 -17.50 -14.45
CA LEU A 129 -16.73 -18.39 -13.74
C LEU A 129 -17.52 -17.67 -12.64
N ALA A 130 -16.90 -16.72 -11.94
CA ALA A 130 -17.59 -15.92 -10.93
C ALA A 130 -18.64 -15.00 -11.55
N LYS A 131 -18.41 -14.48 -12.76
CA LYS A 131 -19.40 -13.68 -13.52
C LYS A 131 -20.56 -14.54 -14.03
N GLU A 132 -20.27 -15.76 -14.50
CA GLU A 132 -21.24 -16.67 -15.08
C GLU A 132 -22.10 -17.39 -14.03
N LYS A 133 -21.44 -17.97 -12.98
CA LYS A 133 -22.07 -18.87 -11.99
C LYS A 133 -22.20 -18.26 -10.60
N GLY A 134 -21.69 -17.05 -10.42
CA GLY A 134 -21.69 -16.34 -9.13
C GLY A 134 -20.48 -16.66 -8.26
N ASN A 135 -20.23 -15.75 -7.31
CA ASN A 135 -19.09 -15.84 -6.38
C ASN A 135 -19.15 -17.08 -5.49
N GLN A 136 -20.35 -17.51 -5.10
CA GLN A 136 -20.57 -18.68 -4.25
C GLN A 136 -20.03 -19.94 -4.90
N TYR A 137 -20.25 -20.13 -6.21
CA TYR A 137 -19.73 -21.28 -6.96
C TYR A 137 -18.19 -21.38 -6.89
N VAL A 138 -17.50 -20.26 -7.06
CA VAL A 138 -16.03 -20.24 -6.99
C VAL A 138 -15.54 -20.49 -5.56
N TRP A 139 -16.28 -20.00 -4.57
CA TRP A 139 -15.99 -20.29 -3.16
C TRP A 139 -16.16 -21.79 -2.86
N GLU A 140 -17.18 -22.44 -3.41
CA GLU A 140 -17.38 -23.90 -3.27
C GLU A 140 -16.23 -24.70 -3.93
N CYS A 141 -15.71 -24.23 -5.07
CA CYS A 141 -14.49 -24.80 -5.66
C CYS A 141 -13.31 -24.74 -4.68
N LEU A 142 -13.14 -23.63 -3.97
CA LEU A 142 -12.11 -23.52 -2.92
C LEU A 142 -12.40 -24.46 -1.75
N ASN A 143 -13.65 -24.51 -1.29
CA ASN A 143 -14.05 -25.33 -0.17
C ASN A 143 -13.83 -26.84 -0.42
N ASN A 144 -13.99 -27.29 -1.67
CA ASN A 144 -13.71 -28.67 -2.06
C ASN A 144 -12.22 -29.02 -2.05
N VAL A 145 -11.33 -28.04 -2.22
CA VAL A 145 -9.86 -28.26 -2.29
C VAL A 145 -9.20 -27.94 -0.95
N ASP A 146 -9.61 -26.85 -0.30
CA ASP A 146 -9.08 -26.41 1.01
C ASP A 146 -10.20 -25.79 1.86
N PRO A 147 -10.98 -26.62 2.60
CA PRO A 147 -12.06 -26.14 3.47
C PRO A 147 -11.57 -25.12 4.51
N SER A 148 -10.36 -25.33 5.05
CA SER A 148 -9.78 -24.47 6.07
C SER A 148 -9.53 -23.04 5.55
N LYS A 149 -9.15 -22.88 4.30
CA LYS A 149 -8.99 -21.58 3.65
C LYS A 149 -10.34 -20.98 3.23
N ALA A 150 -11.30 -21.80 2.86
CA ALA A 150 -12.63 -21.35 2.51
C ALA A 150 -13.33 -20.70 3.71
N GLU A 151 -13.23 -21.27 4.91
CA GLU A 151 -13.77 -20.70 6.15
C GLU A 151 -13.18 -19.32 6.49
N GLN A 152 -11.96 -19.03 6.06
CA GLN A 152 -11.27 -17.76 6.32
C GLN A 152 -11.65 -16.62 5.36
N VAL A 153 -12.49 -16.89 4.36
CA VAL A 153 -12.81 -15.90 3.32
C VAL A 153 -14.30 -15.92 2.96
N HIS A 154 -14.89 -14.73 2.95
CA HIS A 154 -16.26 -14.58 2.49
C HIS A 154 -16.35 -14.73 0.95
N PRO A 155 -17.37 -15.43 0.39
CA PRO A 155 -17.51 -15.62 -1.07
C PRO A 155 -17.42 -14.33 -1.89
N ASN A 156 -17.94 -13.24 -1.39
CA ASN A 156 -17.89 -11.93 -2.07
C ASN A 156 -16.46 -11.32 -2.15
N ASN A 157 -15.50 -11.87 -1.41
CA ASN A 157 -14.09 -11.49 -1.58
C ASN A 157 -13.43 -12.35 -2.67
N ILE A 158 -14.01 -12.30 -3.87
CA ILE A 158 -13.68 -13.21 -4.98
C ILE A 158 -12.18 -13.22 -5.33
N LYS A 159 -11.50 -12.06 -5.29
CA LYS A 159 -10.05 -12.00 -5.53
C LYS A 159 -9.26 -12.84 -4.53
N ARG A 160 -9.66 -12.86 -3.27
CA ARG A 160 -9.02 -13.65 -2.21
C ARG A 160 -9.38 -15.13 -2.32
N VAL A 161 -10.63 -15.44 -2.68
CA VAL A 161 -11.08 -16.81 -2.95
C VAL A 161 -10.25 -17.41 -4.09
N ILE A 162 -10.15 -16.72 -5.23
CA ILE A 162 -9.36 -17.17 -6.38
C ILE A 162 -7.87 -17.34 -5.99
N ARG A 163 -7.33 -16.42 -5.20
CA ARG A 163 -5.92 -16.55 -4.75
C ARG A 163 -5.71 -17.77 -3.86
N TYR A 164 -6.61 -18.05 -2.94
CA TYR A 164 -6.52 -19.25 -2.10
C TYR A 164 -6.67 -20.52 -2.92
N LEU A 165 -7.57 -20.53 -3.90
CA LEU A 165 -7.74 -21.65 -4.82
C LEU A 165 -6.49 -21.88 -5.69
N GLU A 166 -5.89 -20.81 -6.21
CA GLU A 166 -4.62 -20.84 -6.96
C GLU A 166 -3.50 -21.46 -6.12
N LEU A 167 -3.39 -21.06 -4.85
CA LEU A 167 -2.38 -21.59 -3.93
C LEU A 167 -2.65 -23.05 -3.56
N ALA A 168 -3.90 -23.43 -3.33
CA ALA A 168 -4.29 -24.79 -2.95
C ALA A 168 -4.12 -25.78 -4.10
N THR A 169 -4.26 -25.34 -5.35
CA THR A 169 -4.09 -26.16 -6.54
C THR A 169 -2.67 -26.12 -7.12
N SER A 170 -1.79 -25.27 -6.58
CA SER A 170 -0.41 -25.18 -7.01
C SER A 170 0.36 -26.44 -6.58
N THR A 171 1.15 -27.02 -7.50
CA THR A 171 2.05 -28.14 -7.21
C THR A 171 3.25 -27.74 -6.35
N VAL A 172 3.52 -26.45 -6.23
CA VAL A 172 4.61 -25.92 -5.41
C VAL A 172 4.07 -25.59 -4.04
N LYS A 173 4.39 -26.42 -3.05
CA LYS A 173 4.16 -26.07 -1.64
C LYS A 173 4.97 -24.82 -1.34
N ALA A 174 4.27 -23.79 -0.96
CA ALA A 174 4.90 -22.56 -0.50
C ALA A 174 5.46 -22.83 0.89
N ASP A 175 6.77 -22.93 1.02
CA ASP A 175 7.44 -22.95 2.31
C ASP A 175 7.13 -21.64 3.05
N LYS A 176 7.01 -21.70 4.37
CA LYS A 176 6.80 -20.52 5.19
C LYS A 176 8.03 -19.63 5.04
N ALA A 177 7.93 -18.56 4.27
CA ALA A 177 9.05 -17.66 4.06
C ALA A 177 9.42 -17.00 5.39
N GLU A 178 10.71 -16.99 5.70
CA GLU A 178 11.22 -16.20 6.81
C GLU A 178 11.17 -14.70 6.48
N SER A 179 11.10 -13.87 7.52
CA SER A 179 11.19 -12.41 7.31
C SER A 179 12.49 -12.06 6.58
N PRO A 180 12.42 -11.29 5.48
CA PRO A 180 13.61 -10.78 4.82
C PRO A 180 14.41 -9.81 5.69
N LEU A 181 13.83 -9.36 6.82
CA LEU A 181 14.46 -8.47 7.79
C LEU A 181 14.95 -9.19 9.05
N LYS A 182 15.00 -10.53 9.08
CA LYS A 182 15.33 -11.33 10.25
C LYS A 182 16.72 -11.03 10.85
N ASP A 183 17.67 -10.58 10.04
CA ASP A 183 19.03 -10.27 10.45
C ASP A 183 19.21 -8.79 10.86
N PHE A 184 18.12 -8.05 10.91
CA PHE A 184 18.08 -6.63 11.25
C PHE A 184 17.40 -6.41 12.60
N ASP A 185 17.87 -5.39 13.31
CA ASP A 185 17.14 -4.80 14.41
C ASP A 185 16.10 -3.82 13.83
N VAL A 186 14.81 -4.13 13.99
CA VAL A 186 13.72 -3.43 13.30
C VAL A 186 12.76 -2.83 14.31
N LEU A 187 12.61 -1.52 14.27
CA LEU A 187 11.51 -0.83 14.92
C LEU A 187 10.38 -0.53 13.92
N CYS A 188 9.17 -1.01 14.21
CA CYS A 188 7.98 -0.71 13.41
C CYS A 188 6.99 0.13 14.22
N VAL A 189 6.80 1.39 13.82
CA VAL A 189 5.80 2.30 14.41
C VAL A 189 4.66 2.55 13.45
N GLY A 190 3.42 2.48 13.97
CA GLY A 190 2.19 2.76 13.25
C GLY A 190 1.56 4.05 13.77
N LEU A 191 1.54 5.12 12.96
CA LEU A 191 0.95 6.38 13.39
C LEU A 191 -0.58 6.31 13.40
N VAL A 192 -1.15 6.61 14.55
CA VAL A 192 -2.59 6.70 14.77
C VAL A 192 -2.95 8.08 15.35
N ALA A 193 -4.18 8.49 15.17
CA ALA A 193 -4.72 9.70 15.77
C ALA A 193 -6.24 9.53 15.96
N GLU A 194 -6.86 10.46 16.68
CA GLU A 194 -8.30 10.47 16.91
C GLU A 194 -9.08 10.50 15.58
N ARG A 195 -10.15 9.72 15.53
CA ARG A 195 -10.93 9.48 14.31
C ARG A 195 -11.46 10.77 13.67
N GLU A 196 -11.97 11.67 14.47
CA GLU A 196 -12.56 12.92 13.99
C GLU A 196 -11.52 13.83 13.36
N GLN A 197 -10.34 13.92 13.99
CA GLN A 197 -9.21 14.70 13.48
C GLN A 197 -8.73 14.16 12.12
N ILE A 198 -8.65 12.82 12.00
CA ILE A 198 -8.25 12.19 10.75
C ILE A 198 -9.28 12.46 9.66
N TYR A 199 -10.56 12.32 9.94
CA TYR A 199 -11.61 12.52 8.94
C TYR A 199 -11.67 13.95 8.43
N SER A 200 -11.51 14.95 9.32
CA SER A 200 -11.41 16.35 8.94
C SER A 200 -10.20 16.59 8.02
N LYS A 201 -9.02 16.07 8.39
CA LYS A 201 -7.80 16.17 7.57
C LYS A 201 -7.95 15.48 6.20
N LEU A 202 -8.59 14.32 6.15
CA LEU A 202 -8.83 13.59 4.88
C LEU A 202 -9.77 14.38 3.96
N ASN A 203 -10.82 14.99 4.50
CA ASN A 203 -11.73 15.80 3.70
C ASN A 203 -11.03 17.06 3.15
N LEU A 204 -10.30 17.79 4.00
CA LEU A 204 -9.50 18.94 3.57
C LEU A 204 -8.46 18.58 2.51
N ARG A 205 -7.83 17.41 2.64
CA ARG A 205 -6.88 16.91 1.65
C ARG A 205 -7.52 16.69 0.29
N VAL A 206 -8.76 16.19 0.24
CA VAL A 206 -9.48 16.02 -1.03
C VAL A 206 -9.77 17.38 -1.66
N GLU A 207 -10.19 18.40 -0.87
CA GLU A 207 -10.38 19.75 -1.39
C GLU A 207 -9.08 20.36 -1.93
N GLN A 208 -7.96 20.16 -1.23
CA GLN A 208 -6.66 20.60 -1.70
C GLN A 208 -6.25 19.89 -3.00
N MET A 209 -6.44 18.59 -3.10
CA MET A 209 -6.18 17.85 -4.33
C MET A 209 -6.97 18.39 -5.53
N LEU A 210 -8.22 18.80 -5.30
CA LEU A 210 -9.04 19.42 -6.35
C LEU A 210 -8.49 20.79 -6.74
N ALA A 211 -8.09 21.61 -5.77
CA ALA A 211 -7.47 22.92 -6.02
C ALA A 211 -6.13 22.75 -6.78
N ASP A 212 -5.37 21.71 -6.48
CA ASP A 212 -4.10 21.38 -7.15
C ASP A 212 -4.29 20.78 -8.56
N GLY A 213 -5.54 20.51 -8.98
CA GLY A 213 -5.87 20.06 -10.32
C GLY A 213 -6.04 18.56 -10.51
N LEU A 214 -6.47 17.82 -9.49
CA LEU A 214 -6.70 16.37 -9.55
C LEU A 214 -7.59 15.95 -10.73
N GLU A 215 -8.66 16.68 -11.01
CA GLU A 215 -9.55 16.39 -12.15
C GLU A 215 -8.79 16.41 -13.47
N ASN A 216 -7.94 17.43 -13.68
CA ASN A 216 -7.14 17.56 -14.90
C ASN A 216 -6.05 16.49 -14.98
N GLU A 217 -5.44 16.12 -13.85
CA GLU A 217 -4.47 15.00 -13.81
C GLU A 217 -5.12 13.72 -14.32
N VAL A 218 -6.32 13.37 -13.82
CA VAL A 218 -7.01 12.14 -14.23
C VAL A 218 -7.48 12.22 -15.67
N LYS A 219 -8.03 13.37 -16.10
CA LYS A 219 -8.46 13.60 -17.49
C LYS A 219 -7.30 13.39 -18.47
N THR A 220 -6.13 13.91 -18.16
CA THR A 220 -4.93 13.75 -18.98
C THR A 220 -4.48 12.29 -19.05
N LEU A 221 -4.48 11.58 -17.92
CA LEU A 221 -4.14 10.16 -17.88
C LEU A 221 -5.08 9.30 -18.71
N ILE A 222 -6.39 9.60 -18.66
CA ILE A 222 -7.39 8.90 -19.48
C ILE A 222 -7.17 9.20 -20.97
N ALA A 223 -6.87 10.45 -21.35
CA ALA A 223 -6.56 10.81 -22.73
C ALA A 223 -5.30 10.08 -23.24
N ASP A 224 -4.36 9.77 -22.36
CA ASP A 224 -3.13 9.01 -22.65
C ASP A 224 -3.31 7.49 -22.55
N GLY A 225 -4.55 7.01 -22.48
CA GLY A 225 -4.88 5.59 -22.54
C GLY A 225 -5.07 4.89 -21.21
N ALA A 226 -5.21 5.61 -20.09
CA ALA A 226 -5.54 4.99 -18.82
C ALA A 226 -6.96 4.40 -18.85
N THR A 227 -7.09 3.17 -18.35
CA THR A 227 -8.37 2.46 -18.28
C THR A 227 -8.69 2.05 -16.84
N ARG A 228 -9.98 1.85 -16.57
CA ARG A 228 -10.52 1.42 -15.27
C ARG A 228 -9.89 0.11 -14.76
N ASP A 229 -9.49 -0.78 -15.68
CA ASP A 229 -8.99 -2.12 -15.34
C ASP A 229 -7.50 -2.13 -14.95
N MET A 230 -6.79 -1.05 -15.23
CA MET A 230 -5.37 -0.94 -14.85
C MET A 230 -5.20 -0.86 -13.35
N GLN A 231 -4.22 -1.58 -12.81
CA GLN A 231 -3.98 -1.68 -11.36
C GLN A 231 -3.79 -0.30 -10.69
N ALA A 232 -3.06 0.60 -11.31
CA ALA A 232 -2.80 1.96 -10.82
C ALA A 232 -4.11 2.72 -10.51
N PHE A 233 -5.13 2.52 -11.35
CA PHE A 233 -6.41 3.22 -11.26
C PHE A 233 -7.45 2.55 -10.36
N ASN A 234 -7.13 1.43 -9.72
CA ASN A 234 -7.96 0.86 -8.65
C ASN A 234 -7.85 1.64 -7.32
N SER A 235 -6.98 2.66 -7.28
CA SER A 235 -6.75 3.50 -6.10
C SER A 235 -7.83 4.55 -5.90
N ILE A 236 -8.04 4.93 -4.64
CA ILE A 236 -8.96 6.01 -4.25
C ILE A 236 -8.39 7.34 -4.75
N GLY A 237 -9.27 8.19 -5.29
CA GLY A 237 -8.87 9.45 -5.89
C GLY A 237 -8.68 9.36 -7.41
N TYR A 238 -8.64 8.15 -7.96
CA TYR A 238 -8.55 7.92 -9.40
C TYR A 238 -9.74 7.14 -9.94
N LYS A 239 -10.10 6.02 -9.35
CA LYS A 239 -11.16 5.14 -9.84
C LYS A 239 -12.54 5.81 -9.92
N GLU A 240 -12.81 6.76 -9.03
CA GLU A 240 -14.09 7.44 -8.93
C GLU A 240 -14.35 8.37 -10.13
N TRP A 241 -13.29 8.86 -10.77
CA TRP A 241 -13.38 9.79 -11.88
C TRP A 241 -13.84 9.16 -13.19
N PHE A 242 -13.68 7.85 -13.37
CA PHE A 242 -14.13 7.18 -14.59
C PHE A 242 -15.63 7.30 -14.78
N ASP A 243 -16.45 7.15 -13.74
CA ASP A 243 -17.90 7.30 -13.82
C ASP A 243 -18.31 8.75 -14.14
N TYR A 244 -17.54 9.73 -13.68
CA TYR A 244 -17.76 11.13 -14.00
C TYR A 244 -17.44 11.43 -15.48
N PHE A 245 -16.30 11.01 -15.98
CA PHE A 245 -15.91 11.23 -17.37
C PHE A 245 -16.77 10.43 -18.36
N GLU A 246 -17.38 9.34 -17.93
CA GLU A 246 -18.36 8.57 -18.70
C GLU A 246 -19.78 9.16 -18.60
N GLY A 247 -19.99 10.27 -17.88
CA GLY A 247 -21.30 10.93 -17.73
C GLY A 247 -22.30 10.19 -16.83
N LYS A 248 -21.84 9.22 -16.04
CA LYS A 248 -22.69 8.38 -15.16
C LYS A 248 -22.96 9.03 -13.80
N THR A 249 -22.15 10.01 -13.42
CA THR A 249 -22.27 10.71 -12.13
C THR A 249 -21.85 12.18 -12.26
N THR A 250 -22.17 13.00 -11.25
CA THR A 250 -21.74 14.40 -11.20
C THR A 250 -20.40 14.55 -10.50
N LYS A 251 -19.74 15.68 -10.72
CA LYS A 251 -18.48 16.03 -10.04
C LYS A 251 -18.62 16.03 -8.52
N GLU A 252 -19.67 16.64 -8.01
CA GLU A 252 -19.94 16.73 -6.56
C GLU A 252 -20.07 15.35 -5.94
N LYS A 253 -20.81 14.45 -6.61
CA LYS A 253 -20.98 13.08 -6.14
C LYS A 253 -19.66 12.29 -6.19
N THR A 254 -18.84 12.52 -7.21
CA THR A 254 -17.50 11.93 -7.32
C THR A 254 -16.61 12.36 -6.14
N ILE A 255 -16.61 13.65 -5.79
CA ILE A 255 -15.87 14.21 -4.68
C ILE A 255 -16.31 13.58 -3.34
N GLU A 256 -17.62 13.50 -3.12
CA GLU A 256 -18.15 12.89 -1.89
C GLU A 256 -17.81 11.39 -1.81
N LEU A 257 -17.81 10.67 -2.93
CA LEU A 257 -17.35 9.27 -2.97
C LEU A 257 -15.86 9.15 -2.62
N ILE A 258 -15.01 10.02 -3.14
CA ILE A 258 -13.57 10.03 -2.80
C ILE A 258 -13.38 10.25 -1.29
N LYS A 259 -14.06 11.24 -0.70
CA LYS A 259 -14.03 11.49 0.75
C LYS A 259 -14.51 10.28 1.55
N GLN A 260 -15.64 9.69 1.15
CA GLN A 260 -16.19 8.50 1.80
C GLN A 260 -15.24 7.29 1.71
N HIS A 261 -14.67 7.04 0.53
CA HIS A 261 -13.74 5.94 0.32
C HIS A 261 -12.45 6.13 1.12
N ASN A 262 -11.94 7.35 1.26
CA ASN A 262 -10.79 7.66 2.11
C ASN A 262 -11.09 7.36 3.59
N ARG A 263 -12.26 7.78 4.12
CA ARG A 263 -12.67 7.47 5.49
C ARG A 263 -12.80 5.95 5.71
N ASN A 264 -13.36 5.22 4.75
CA ASN A 264 -13.49 3.77 4.83
C ASN A 264 -12.12 3.07 4.70
N TYR A 265 -11.21 3.61 3.91
CA TYR A 265 -9.86 3.09 3.81
C TYR A 265 -9.09 3.25 5.10
N CYS A 266 -9.20 4.40 5.77
CA CYS A 266 -8.60 4.62 7.08
C CYS A 266 -9.05 3.58 8.12
N LYS A 267 -10.34 3.22 8.15
CA LYS A 267 -10.84 2.13 9.02
C LYS A 267 -10.17 0.80 8.69
N ARG A 268 -10.08 0.45 7.40
CA ARG A 268 -9.41 -0.79 6.97
C ARG A 268 -7.93 -0.79 7.29
N GLN A 269 -7.24 0.36 7.14
CA GLN A 269 -5.84 0.50 7.54
C GLN A 269 -5.67 0.20 9.03
N LEU A 270 -6.49 0.78 9.92
CA LEU A 270 -6.38 0.54 11.36
C LEU A 270 -6.55 -0.93 11.72
N THR A 271 -7.55 -1.60 11.12
CA THR A 271 -7.77 -3.03 11.33
C THR A 271 -6.58 -3.85 10.83
N PHE A 272 -6.01 -3.49 9.69
CA PHE A 272 -4.89 -4.21 9.10
C PHE A 272 -3.58 -4.00 9.90
N LEU A 273 -3.30 -2.78 10.34
CA LEU A 273 -2.11 -2.46 11.14
C LEU A 273 -2.01 -3.35 12.38
N LYS A 274 -3.13 -3.62 13.05
CA LYS A 274 -3.16 -4.52 14.23
C LYS A 274 -2.74 -5.96 13.92
N THR A 275 -2.62 -6.34 12.65
CA THR A 275 -2.16 -7.68 12.23
C THR A 275 -0.67 -7.72 11.91
N ILE A 276 0.03 -6.60 11.96
CA ILE A 276 1.48 -6.53 11.73
C ILE A 276 2.20 -6.90 13.04
N PRO A 277 3.12 -7.85 13.03
CA PRO A 277 3.81 -8.26 14.25
C PRO A 277 4.67 -7.13 14.81
N ASN A 278 4.74 -7.04 16.13
CA ASN A 278 5.58 -6.10 16.88
C ASN A 278 5.41 -4.62 16.51
N ILE A 279 4.26 -4.25 15.91
CA ILE A 279 3.96 -2.85 15.61
C ILE A 279 3.59 -2.09 16.88
N LEU A 280 4.18 -0.92 17.07
CA LEU A 280 3.81 0.03 18.12
C LEU A 280 2.85 1.07 17.53
N LEU A 281 1.59 1.08 17.96
CA LEU A 281 0.59 2.06 17.53
C LEU A 281 0.67 3.31 18.42
N LEU A 282 1.19 4.41 17.87
CA LEU A 282 1.57 5.61 18.59
C LEU A 282 1.04 6.87 17.90
N ASN A 283 0.90 7.98 18.64
CA ASN A 283 0.77 9.29 18.00
C ASN A 283 2.13 9.76 17.47
N LYS A 284 2.17 10.87 16.71
CA LYS A 284 3.41 11.34 16.04
C LYS A 284 4.53 11.62 17.05
N GLN A 285 4.22 12.29 18.16
CA GLN A 285 5.23 12.64 19.19
C GLN A 285 5.80 11.40 19.87
N GLN A 286 4.96 10.49 20.33
CA GLN A 286 5.39 9.23 20.93
C GLN A 286 6.24 8.38 19.96
N ALA A 287 5.86 8.35 18.68
CA ALA A 287 6.60 7.64 17.66
C ALA A 287 8.01 8.24 17.44
N GLU A 288 8.11 9.56 17.43
CA GLU A 288 9.39 10.26 17.33
C GLU A 288 10.31 9.93 18.52
N GLU A 289 9.80 10.01 19.74
CA GLU A 289 10.54 9.66 20.97
C GLU A 289 11.02 8.21 20.96
N GLU A 290 10.14 7.28 20.55
CA GLU A 290 10.47 5.86 20.47
C GLU A 290 11.52 5.56 19.39
N ILE A 291 11.43 6.20 18.21
CA ILE A 291 12.42 6.06 17.14
C ILE A 291 13.79 6.58 17.63
N LYS A 292 13.83 7.75 18.27
CA LYS A 292 15.08 8.29 18.81
C LYS A 292 15.72 7.35 19.84
N ARG A 293 14.92 6.86 20.78
CA ARG A 293 15.38 5.87 21.75
C ARG A 293 15.98 4.64 21.06
N PHE A 294 15.25 4.05 20.14
CA PHE A 294 15.71 2.87 19.38
C PHE A 294 17.01 3.11 18.62
N ILE A 295 17.24 4.30 18.08
CA ILE A 295 18.46 4.59 17.31
C ILE A 295 19.66 4.82 18.24
N TYR A 296 19.48 5.43 19.42
CA TYR A 296 20.56 5.71 20.37
C TYR A 296 21.00 4.48 21.16
N ASP A 297 20.08 3.53 21.47
CA ASP A 297 20.39 2.27 22.13
C ASP A 297 21.23 1.34 21.23
#